data_f755974bd293fb0e285820e5b617150f
#
_entry.id   f755974bd293fb0e285820e5b617150f
#
_cell.length_a   1.000
_cell.length_b   1.000
_cell.length_c   1.000
_cell.angle_alpha   90.00
_cell.angle_beta   90.00
_cell.angle_gamma   90.00
#
_symmetry.space_group_name_H-M   'P 1'
#
loop_
_entity.id
_entity.type
_entity.pdbx_description
1 polymer ?
#
loop_
_entity_poly.entity_id
_entity_poly.type
_entity_poly.pdbx_seq_one_letter_code
_entity_poly.pdbx_strand_id
1 'polypeptide(L)'
;MTTAWEIRTYDTIDSTSQEARRLIRQGAGHGLVVLARTQTAGKGRLGRAWDSAKDAGIWFSAVLEPKVSMEQMSLYSFVAALAAAEGIRETTGLAVQLKWPNDVLYGGRKLCGILLELVAERNQPVHIIAGIGINAMQQLTDFPEDVRHKATSLAIETGKAADCKQVLDAVLRWLSVYSAQLETEGFSKIRERWQELSCIAGKDVQIVRQGEALLYGTALGLADDGALLVQTETGIERIMAGDVSLRAADGGYAL
;
A
#
# COMPACT_ATOMS: atom_id res chain seq x y z
N MET A 1 -5.47 10.29 19.38
CA MET A 1 -4.30 9.79 20.19
C MET A 1 -3.32 9.17 19.21
N THR A 2 -2.02 9.44 19.34
CA THR A 2 -1.00 8.79 18.52
C THR A 2 -0.76 7.38 19.05
N THR A 3 -0.74 6.39 18.16
CA THR A 3 -0.40 4.99 18.49
C THR A 3 1.05 4.92 18.96
N ALA A 4 1.30 4.27 20.09
CA ALA A 4 2.66 3.90 20.50
C ALA A 4 3.05 2.64 19.71
N TRP A 5 4.05 2.76 18.82
CA TRP A 5 4.50 1.67 17.97
C TRP A 5 5.62 0.86 18.65
N GLU A 6 5.43 -0.45 18.79
CA GLU A 6 6.46 -1.41 19.21
C GLU A 6 7.10 -2.04 17.97
N ILE A 7 8.35 -1.67 17.66
CA ILE A 7 9.04 -2.17 16.47
C ILE A 7 9.91 -3.37 16.85
N ARG A 8 9.61 -4.53 16.26
CA ARG A 8 10.44 -5.73 16.32
C ARG A 8 11.18 -5.92 15.01
N THR A 9 12.51 -5.85 15.06
CA THR A 9 13.38 -5.93 13.88
C THR A 9 13.98 -7.32 13.72
N TYR A 10 13.97 -7.82 12.50
CA TYR A 10 14.51 -9.12 12.10
C TYR A 10 15.55 -8.94 10.99
N ASP A 11 16.65 -9.68 11.07
CA ASP A 11 17.65 -9.68 9.99
C ASP A 11 17.10 -10.39 8.74
N THR A 12 16.55 -11.60 8.92
CA THR A 12 15.97 -12.39 7.85
C THR A 12 14.77 -13.17 8.35
N ILE A 13 13.62 -13.01 7.66
CA ILE A 13 12.40 -13.80 7.90
C ILE A 13 11.74 -14.18 6.57
N ASP A 14 10.75 -15.06 6.62
CA ASP A 14 9.97 -15.41 5.42
C ASP A 14 9.14 -14.20 4.94
N SER A 15 8.34 -13.58 5.82
CA SER A 15 7.52 -12.41 5.51
C SER A 15 7.16 -11.66 6.80
N THR A 16 7.23 -10.33 6.76
CA THR A 16 6.80 -9.47 7.87
C THR A 16 5.33 -9.67 8.23
N SER A 17 4.47 -9.88 7.23
CA SER A 17 3.04 -10.16 7.45
C SER A 17 2.81 -11.53 8.08
N GLN A 18 3.57 -12.56 7.69
CA GLN A 18 3.46 -13.88 8.30
C GLN A 18 3.95 -13.88 9.74
N GLU A 19 5.05 -13.17 10.02
CA GLU A 19 5.55 -13.02 11.38
C GLU A 19 4.57 -12.22 12.26
N ALA A 20 4.01 -11.13 11.75
CA ALA A 20 2.96 -10.40 12.44
C ALA A 20 1.77 -11.31 12.80
N ARG A 21 1.35 -12.19 11.87
CA ARG A 21 0.30 -13.18 12.12
C ARG A 21 0.68 -14.19 13.20
N ARG A 22 1.95 -14.66 13.23
CA ARG A 22 2.44 -15.56 14.31
C ARG A 22 2.38 -14.87 15.67
N LEU A 23 2.80 -13.60 15.71
CA LEU A 23 2.81 -12.81 16.95
C LEU A 23 1.39 -12.48 17.45
N ILE A 24 0.42 -12.21 16.55
CA ILE A 24 -0.99 -12.06 16.92
C ILE A 24 -1.51 -13.31 17.61
N ARG A 25 -1.19 -14.51 17.11
CA ARG A 25 -1.57 -15.78 17.77
C ARG A 25 -0.93 -15.96 19.14
N GLN A 26 0.15 -15.28 19.41
CA GLN A 26 0.85 -15.24 20.71
C GLN A 26 0.37 -14.10 21.63
N GLY A 27 -0.67 -13.36 21.21
CA GLY A 27 -1.29 -12.29 21.99
C GLY A 27 -0.77 -10.89 21.69
N ALA A 28 0.03 -10.70 20.65
CA ALA A 28 0.37 -9.35 20.19
C ALA A 28 -0.85 -8.69 19.53
N GLY A 29 -0.99 -7.37 19.66
CA GLY A 29 -2.13 -6.62 19.17
C GLY A 29 -1.74 -5.30 18.49
N HIS A 30 -2.66 -4.35 18.59
CA HIS A 30 -2.52 -3.00 18.03
C HIS A 30 -1.19 -2.34 18.41
N GLY A 31 -0.52 -1.75 17.43
CA GLY A 31 0.73 -1.03 17.64
C GLY A 31 2.00 -1.87 17.43
N LEU A 32 1.88 -3.19 17.20
CA LEU A 32 3.04 -4.00 16.80
C LEU A 32 3.46 -3.66 15.36
N VAL A 33 4.78 -3.48 15.17
CA VAL A 33 5.42 -3.37 13.84
C VAL A 33 6.48 -4.45 13.72
N VAL A 34 6.37 -5.27 12.70
CA VAL A 34 7.41 -6.22 12.29
C VAL A 34 8.20 -5.60 11.14
N LEU A 35 9.48 -5.34 11.38
CA LEU A 35 10.41 -4.79 10.39
C LEU A 35 11.45 -5.86 10.03
N ALA A 36 11.74 -6.03 8.75
CA ALA A 36 12.76 -6.98 8.30
C ALA A 36 13.81 -6.29 7.41
N ARG A 37 15.08 -6.70 7.55
CA ARG A 37 16.13 -6.30 6.59
C ARG A 37 16.03 -7.11 5.30
N THR A 38 15.56 -8.38 5.40
CA THR A 38 15.38 -9.29 4.25
C THR A 38 14.11 -10.10 4.44
N GLN A 39 13.33 -10.27 3.37
CA GLN A 39 12.27 -11.27 3.33
C GLN A 39 12.60 -12.33 2.26
N THR A 40 12.52 -13.62 2.63
CA THR A 40 12.77 -14.74 1.70
C THR A 40 11.52 -15.15 0.91
N ALA A 41 10.34 -14.74 1.37
CA ALA A 41 9.04 -15.04 0.75
C ALA A 41 8.08 -13.83 0.89
N GLY A 42 8.58 -12.62 0.56
CA GLY A 42 7.77 -11.40 0.53
C GLY A 42 6.58 -11.53 -0.40
N LYS A 43 5.42 -11.02 0.02
CA LYS A 43 4.15 -11.19 -0.68
C LYS A 43 3.59 -9.86 -1.18
N GLY A 44 3.14 -9.85 -2.41
CA GLY A 44 2.27 -8.84 -2.98
C GLY A 44 0.86 -9.39 -3.22
N ARG A 45 -0.03 -8.56 -3.76
CA ARG A 45 -1.40 -8.97 -4.11
C ARG A 45 -1.42 -10.05 -5.20
N LEU A 46 -2.49 -10.84 -5.19
CA LEU A 46 -2.75 -11.87 -6.20
C LEU A 46 -1.64 -12.94 -6.28
N GLY A 47 -1.00 -13.24 -5.14
CA GLY A 47 0.05 -14.26 -5.07
C GLY A 47 1.39 -13.86 -5.68
N ARG A 48 1.56 -12.60 -6.11
CA ARG A 48 2.84 -12.13 -6.66
C ARG A 48 3.90 -12.07 -5.56
N ALA A 49 5.14 -12.39 -5.90
CA ALA A 49 6.27 -12.14 -5.03
C ALA A 49 6.55 -10.64 -4.90
N TRP A 50 7.01 -10.23 -3.72
CA TRP A 50 7.59 -8.92 -3.47
C TRP A 50 9.07 -9.12 -3.17
N ASP A 51 9.93 -8.65 -4.04
CA ASP A 51 11.38 -8.73 -3.84
C ASP A 51 11.79 -7.84 -2.66
N SER A 52 12.51 -8.42 -1.71
CA SER A 52 12.87 -7.77 -0.45
C SER A 52 14.33 -8.05 -0.11
N ALA A 53 15.23 -7.66 -1.03
CA ALA A 53 16.66 -7.81 -0.87
C ALA A 53 17.16 -7.09 0.40
N LYS A 54 18.25 -7.60 0.97
CA LYS A 54 18.80 -7.12 2.23
C LYS A 54 19.17 -5.65 2.17
N ASP A 55 18.63 -4.88 3.13
CA ASP A 55 18.89 -3.44 3.30
C ASP A 55 18.53 -2.57 2.09
N ALA A 56 17.85 -3.13 1.08
CA ALA A 56 17.50 -2.42 -0.12
C ALA A 56 16.22 -1.57 0.01
N GLY A 57 15.38 -1.84 1.01
CA GLY A 57 14.12 -1.13 1.22
C GLY A 57 13.64 -1.14 2.65
N ILE A 58 12.45 -0.62 2.85
CA ILE A 58 11.76 -0.62 4.13
C ILE A 58 10.63 -1.65 4.03
N TRP A 59 10.85 -2.83 4.59
CA TRP A 59 9.94 -3.96 4.55
C TRP A 59 9.32 -4.16 5.92
N PHE A 60 8.07 -3.74 6.10
CA PHE A 60 7.43 -3.85 7.39
C PHE A 60 5.94 -4.18 7.30
N SER A 61 5.41 -4.68 8.41
CA SER A 61 3.98 -4.89 8.61
C SER A 61 3.55 -4.29 9.94
N ALA A 62 2.56 -3.42 9.92
CA ALA A 62 1.95 -2.84 11.11
C ALA A 62 0.65 -3.58 11.46
N VAL A 63 0.47 -3.89 12.74
CA VAL A 63 -0.74 -4.53 13.28
C VAL A 63 -1.66 -3.44 13.82
N LEU A 64 -2.88 -3.43 13.32
CA LEU A 64 -3.94 -2.52 13.73
C LEU A 64 -5.14 -3.31 14.27
N GLU A 65 -5.82 -2.77 15.27
CA GLU A 65 -7.10 -3.24 15.77
C GLU A 65 -8.14 -2.16 15.47
N PRO A 66 -8.80 -2.24 14.30
CA PRO A 66 -9.66 -1.18 13.81
C PRO A 66 -10.98 -1.11 14.59
N LYS A 67 -11.45 0.10 14.86
CA LYS A 67 -12.75 0.38 15.48
C LYS A 67 -13.80 0.80 14.45
N VAL A 68 -13.89 0.04 13.38
CA VAL A 68 -14.84 0.25 12.27
C VAL A 68 -15.62 -1.04 12.00
N SER A 69 -16.69 -0.97 11.21
CA SER A 69 -17.43 -2.16 10.80
C SER A 69 -16.61 -3.07 9.88
N MET A 70 -17.00 -4.34 9.77
CA MET A 70 -16.30 -5.31 8.90
C MET A 70 -16.25 -4.84 7.43
N GLU A 71 -17.32 -4.21 6.95
CA GLU A 71 -17.42 -3.68 5.59
C GLU A 71 -16.42 -2.54 5.34
N GLN A 72 -16.06 -1.80 6.38
CA GLN A 72 -15.13 -0.67 6.30
C GLN A 72 -13.66 -1.07 6.46
N MET A 73 -13.37 -2.33 6.83
CA MET A 73 -11.98 -2.76 7.06
C MET A 73 -11.10 -2.67 5.81
N SER A 74 -11.68 -2.86 4.62
CA SER A 74 -10.98 -2.71 3.34
C SER A 74 -10.47 -1.28 3.10
N LEU A 75 -11.09 -0.26 3.73
CA LEU A 75 -10.71 1.14 3.62
C LEU A 75 -9.32 1.43 4.22
N TYR A 76 -8.84 0.56 5.12
CA TYR A 76 -7.47 0.66 5.64
C TYR A 76 -6.39 0.51 4.56
N SER A 77 -6.72 -0.02 3.37
CA SER A 77 -5.81 0.01 2.23
C SER A 77 -5.51 1.43 1.78
N PHE A 78 -6.51 2.30 1.79
CA PHE A 78 -6.36 3.72 1.45
C PHE A 78 -5.65 4.50 2.57
N VAL A 79 -5.95 4.17 3.83
CA VAL A 79 -5.23 4.70 5.00
C VAL A 79 -3.74 4.41 4.91
N ALA A 80 -3.37 3.15 4.66
CA ALA A 80 -1.96 2.74 4.55
C ALA A 80 -1.27 3.36 3.32
N ALA A 81 -1.97 3.49 2.19
CA ALA A 81 -1.45 4.13 0.98
C ALA A 81 -1.19 5.63 1.19
N LEU A 82 -2.12 6.33 1.82
CA LEU A 82 -1.94 7.74 2.19
C LEU A 82 -0.80 7.92 3.19
N ALA A 83 -0.75 7.08 4.24
CA ALA A 83 0.32 7.15 5.22
C ALA A 83 1.71 6.98 4.58
N ALA A 84 1.85 6.02 3.68
CA ALA A 84 3.09 5.81 2.92
C ALA A 84 3.40 7.02 2.03
N ALA A 85 2.42 7.53 1.28
CA ALA A 85 2.61 8.68 0.40
C ALA A 85 3.02 9.94 1.18
N GLU A 86 2.33 10.28 2.26
CA GLU A 86 2.64 11.48 3.05
C GLU A 86 3.98 11.34 3.79
N GLY A 87 4.29 10.17 4.35
CA GLY A 87 5.59 9.91 4.98
C GLY A 87 6.76 10.06 4.00
N ILE A 88 6.60 9.55 2.78
CA ILE A 88 7.60 9.73 1.71
C ILE A 88 7.70 11.20 1.30
N ARG A 89 6.58 11.88 1.06
CA ARG A 89 6.55 13.30 0.66
C ARG A 89 7.22 14.18 1.69
N GLU A 90 6.92 13.99 2.96
CA GLU A 90 7.46 14.78 4.07
C GLU A 90 8.97 14.62 4.22
N THR A 91 9.49 13.41 4.08
CA THR A 91 10.89 13.10 4.35
C THR A 91 11.81 13.29 3.16
N THR A 92 11.27 13.22 1.94
CA THR A 92 12.07 13.25 0.71
C THR A 92 11.77 14.43 -0.20
N GLY A 93 10.62 15.08 -0.04
CA GLY A 93 10.12 16.12 -0.95
C GLY A 93 9.58 15.59 -2.28
N LEU A 94 9.59 14.27 -2.52
CA LEU A 94 9.09 13.68 -3.77
C LEU A 94 7.58 13.83 -3.89
N ALA A 95 7.09 14.36 -5.00
CA ALA A 95 5.67 14.48 -5.30
C ALA A 95 5.08 13.13 -5.75
N VAL A 96 5.06 12.14 -4.84
CA VAL A 96 4.51 10.82 -5.13
C VAL A 96 3.01 10.87 -5.35
N GLN A 97 2.49 9.91 -6.12
CA GLN A 97 1.10 9.76 -6.50
C GLN A 97 0.56 8.39 -6.10
N LEU A 98 -0.75 8.30 -5.95
CA LEU A 98 -1.45 7.06 -5.60
C LEU A 98 -2.08 6.43 -6.85
N LYS A 99 -1.86 5.14 -7.01
CA LYS A 99 -2.51 4.31 -8.02
C LYS A 99 -3.38 3.26 -7.34
N TRP A 100 -4.67 3.30 -7.67
CA TRP A 100 -5.62 2.30 -7.17
C TRP A 100 -5.21 0.88 -7.61
N PRO A 101 -5.35 -0.10 -6.72
CA PRO A 101 -5.92 0.04 -5.37
C PRO A 101 -4.88 0.28 -4.26
N ASN A 102 -3.56 0.08 -4.49
CA ASN A 102 -2.61 -0.15 -3.41
C ASN A 102 -1.15 0.21 -3.72
N ASP A 103 -0.91 1.02 -4.75
CA ASP A 103 0.45 1.37 -5.15
C ASP A 103 0.73 2.87 -4.95
N VAL A 104 1.96 3.18 -4.51
CA VAL A 104 2.50 4.54 -4.51
C VAL A 104 3.52 4.63 -5.64
N LEU A 105 3.36 5.64 -6.49
CA LEU A 105 4.18 5.85 -7.67
C LEU A 105 4.97 7.17 -7.60
N TYR A 106 6.08 7.22 -8.32
CA TYR A 106 6.75 8.45 -8.71
C TYR A 106 7.15 8.38 -10.18
N GLY A 107 6.78 9.39 -10.96
CA GLY A 107 7.04 9.40 -12.40
C GLY A 107 6.49 8.19 -13.15
N GLY A 108 5.31 7.69 -12.75
CA GLY A 108 4.67 6.50 -13.33
C GLY A 108 5.28 5.17 -12.87
N ARG A 109 6.36 5.17 -12.09
CA ARG A 109 7.07 3.97 -11.62
C ARG A 109 6.71 3.65 -10.15
N LYS A 110 6.58 2.37 -9.83
CA LYS A 110 6.21 1.91 -8.50
C LYS A 110 7.35 2.11 -7.51
N LEU A 111 7.05 2.87 -6.46
CA LEU A 111 7.95 3.17 -5.36
C LEU A 111 7.58 2.37 -4.09
N CYS A 112 6.28 2.18 -3.85
CA CYS A 112 5.79 1.44 -2.70
C CYS A 112 4.58 0.60 -3.08
N GLY A 113 4.43 -0.54 -2.39
CA GLY A 113 3.26 -1.41 -2.48
C GLY A 113 2.69 -1.71 -1.11
N ILE A 114 1.37 -1.75 -1.03
CA ILE A 114 0.62 -2.05 0.18
C ILE A 114 -0.11 -3.39 0.01
N LEU A 115 -0.06 -4.23 1.04
CA LEU A 115 -0.85 -5.45 1.14
C LEU A 115 -1.60 -5.46 2.47
N LEU A 116 -2.91 -5.44 2.41
CA LEU A 116 -3.76 -5.52 3.58
C LEU A 116 -4.24 -6.96 3.78
N GLU A 117 -4.07 -7.49 4.98
CA GLU A 117 -4.57 -8.82 5.36
C GLU A 117 -5.41 -8.72 6.63
N LEU A 118 -6.60 -9.35 6.60
CA LEU A 118 -7.44 -9.49 7.79
C LEU A 118 -7.04 -10.74 8.56
N VAL A 119 -6.98 -10.62 9.89
CA VAL A 119 -6.74 -11.74 10.80
C VAL A 119 -7.88 -11.78 11.81
N ALA A 120 -8.71 -12.80 11.69
CA ALA A 120 -9.79 -13.10 12.64
C ALA A 120 -9.45 -14.43 13.31
N GLU A 121 -8.97 -14.38 14.53
CA GLU A 121 -8.72 -15.57 15.37
C GLU A 121 -9.87 -15.73 16.35
N ARG A 122 -10.17 -16.99 16.70
CA ARG A 122 -11.30 -17.30 17.62
C ARG A 122 -11.07 -16.63 18.98
N ASN A 123 -12.08 -15.90 19.46
CA ASN A 123 -12.07 -15.18 20.74
C ASN A 123 -11.02 -14.05 20.85
N GLN A 124 -10.55 -13.52 19.72
CA GLN A 124 -9.69 -12.34 19.68
C GLN A 124 -10.35 -11.23 18.85
N PRO A 125 -9.98 -9.96 19.07
CA PRO A 125 -10.35 -8.87 18.17
C PRO A 125 -9.91 -9.16 16.74
N VAL A 126 -10.61 -8.60 15.77
CA VAL A 126 -10.16 -8.65 14.37
C VAL A 126 -9.01 -7.70 14.20
N HIS A 127 -7.89 -8.19 13.67
CA HIS A 127 -6.72 -7.39 13.37
C HIS A 127 -6.58 -7.17 11.87
N ILE A 128 -6.00 -6.04 11.51
CA ILE A 128 -5.48 -5.75 10.19
C ILE A 128 -3.96 -5.83 10.26
N ILE A 129 -3.37 -6.56 9.34
CA ILE A 129 -1.93 -6.51 9.05
C ILE A 129 -1.76 -5.64 7.81
N ALA A 130 -1.20 -4.45 7.98
CA ALA A 130 -0.85 -3.56 6.89
C ALA A 130 0.62 -3.80 6.50
N GLY A 131 0.84 -4.67 5.50
CA GLY A 131 2.14 -4.90 4.90
C GLY A 131 2.49 -3.75 3.96
N ILE A 132 3.62 -3.08 4.20
CA ILE A 132 4.10 -1.94 3.42
C ILE A 132 5.54 -2.20 3.01
N GLY A 133 5.76 -2.23 1.69
CA GLY A 133 7.09 -2.36 1.10
C GLY A 133 7.46 -1.08 0.35
N ILE A 134 8.52 -0.38 0.80
CA ILE A 134 9.03 0.84 0.16
C ILE A 134 10.39 0.53 -0.44
N ASN A 135 10.53 0.72 -1.73
CA ASN A 135 11.83 0.66 -2.39
C ASN A 135 12.65 1.88 -1.97
N ALA A 136 13.79 1.68 -1.29
CA ALA A 136 14.55 2.77 -0.71
C ALA A 136 15.94 2.95 -1.33
N MET A 137 16.76 1.91 -1.32
CA MET A 137 18.17 1.96 -1.66
C MET A 137 18.51 1.31 -3.00
N GLN A 138 17.57 0.57 -3.63
CA GLN A 138 17.82 -0.13 -4.89
C GLN A 138 18.34 0.82 -5.96
N GLN A 139 19.27 0.33 -6.76
CA GLN A 139 19.65 0.90 -8.04
C GLN A 139 18.86 0.23 -9.17
N LEU A 140 18.87 0.80 -10.36
CA LEU A 140 18.09 0.27 -11.49
C LEU A 140 18.41 -1.21 -11.80
N THR A 141 19.66 -1.59 -11.64
CA THR A 141 20.15 -2.95 -11.88
C THR A 141 19.71 -3.97 -10.85
N ASP A 142 19.27 -3.52 -9.66
CA ASP A 142 18.82 -4.40 -8.58
C ASP A 142 17.38 -4.91 -8.81
N PHE A 143 16.63 -4.23 -9.68
CA PHE A 143 15.30 -4.69 -10.04
C PHE A 143 15.36 -5.80 -11.10
N PRO A 144 14.52 -6.84 -10.98
CA PRO A 144 14.34 -7.84 -12.03
C PRO A 144 13.98 -7.17 -13.38
N GLU A 145 14.47 -7.74 -14.48
CA GLU A 145 14.39 -7.13 -15.81
C GLU A 145 12.95 -6.81 -16.24
N ASP A 146 12.01 -7.70 -15.94
CA ASP A 146 10.59 -7.58 -16.28
C ASP A 146 9.85 -6.46 -15.51
N VAL A 147 10.40 -5.99 -14.38
CA VAL A 147 9.83 -4.91 -13.57
C VAL A 147 10.67 -3.64 -13.54
N ARG A 148 11.91 -3.67 -14.04
CA ARG A 148 12.87 -2.56 -14.00
C ARG A 148 12.32 -1.25 -14.57
N HIS A 149 11.57 -1.32 -15.65
CA HIS A 149 10.93 -0.16 -16.28
C HIS A 149 9.67 0.33 -15.55
N LYS A 150 9.16 -0.43 -14.60
CA LYS A 150 7.93 -0.14 -13.83
C LYS A 150 8.21 0.19 -12.37
N ALA A 151 9.46 0.01 -11.90
CA ALA A 151 9.84 0.21 -10.50
C ALA A 151 10.87 1.34 -10.37
N THR A 152 10.89 1.94 -9.19
CA THR A 152 11.89 2.91 -8.78
C THR A 152 12.14 2.85 -7.28
N SER A 153 13.11 3.61 -6.77
CA SER A 153 13.44 3.70 -5.35
C SER A 153 13.64 5.15 -4.92
N LEU A 154 13.66 5.40 -3.63
CA LEU A 154 13.96 6.72 -3.07
C LEU A 154 15.36 7.18 -3.49
N ALA A 155 16.36 6.29 -3.49
CA ALA A 155 17.72 6.62 -3.87
C ALA A 155 17.84 7.03 -5.35
N ILE A 156 17.14 6.34 -6.25
CA ILE A 156 17.09 6.70 -7.67
C ILE A 156 16.49 8.09 -7.85
N GLU A 157 15.36 8.38 -7.19
CA GLU A 157 14.60 9.62 -7.44
C GLU A 157 15.18 10.83 -6.72
N THR A 158 15.84 10.63 -5.58
CA THR A 158 16.48 11.75 -4.83
C THR A 158 17.95 11.94 -5.17
N GLY A 159 18.59 10.96 -5.83
CA GLY A 159 20.03 10.97 -6.11
C GLY A 159 20.91 10.76 -4.87
N LYS A 160 20.35 10.36 -3.74
CA LYS A 160 21.08 10.16 -2.47
C LYS A 160 20.51 8.98 -1.68
N ALA A 161 21.30 8.46 -0.73
CA ALA A 161 20.85 7.42 0.19
C ALA A 161 19.63 7.91 1.01
N ALA A 162 18.62 7.06 1.12
CA ALA A 162 17.42 7.36 1.90
C ALA A 162 17.67 7.13 3.40
N ASP A 163 17.18 8.03 4.26
CA ASP A 163 17.08 7.76 5.69
C ASP A 163 15.85 6.87 5.94
N CYS A 164 16.05 5.55 5.86
CA CYS A 164 15.00 4.57 6.01
C CYS A 164 14.28 4.67 7.36
N LYS A 165 15.01 5.06 8.43
CA LYS A 165 14.40 5.23 9.75
C LYS A 165 13.46 6.43 9.77
N GLN A 166 13.89 7.57 9.25
CA GLN A 166 13.07 8.77 9.18
C GLN A 166 11.80 8.53 8.35
N VAL A 167 11.93 7.83 7.21
CA VAL A 167 10.76 7.47 6.39
C VAL A 167 9.80 6.55 7.13
N LEU A 168 10.30 5.50 7.80
CA LEU A 168 9.47 4.59 8.59
C LEU A 168 8.72 5.33 9.70
N ASP A 169 9.43 6.15 10.49
CA ASP A 169 8.82 6.91 11.59
C ASP A 169 7.71 7.85 11.08
N ALA A 170 7.94 8.53 9.95
CA ALA A 170 6.94 9.38 9.33
C ALA A 170 5.73 8.59 8.84
N VAL A 171 5.93 7.45 8.17
CA VAL A 171 4.83 6.59 7.70
C VAL A 171 4.00 6.07 8.87
N LEU A 172 4.62 5.61 9.96
CA LEU A 172 3.92 5.12 11.15
C LEU A 172 3.11 6.24 11.84
N ARG A 173 3.67 7.44 11.90
CA ARG A 173 2.95 8.61 12.42
C ARG A 173 1.72 8.94 11.55
N TRP A 174 1.86 8.99 10.23
CA TRP A 174 0.74 9.21 9.32
C TRP A 174 -0.28 8.07 9.36
N LEU A 175 0.16 6.82 9.55
CA LEU A 175 -0.72 5.68 9.72
C LEU A 175 -1.61 5.84 10.95
N SER A 176 -1.05 6.34 12.08
CA SER A 176 -1.84 6.66 13.27
C SER A 176 -2.86 7.78 13.00
N VAL A 177 -2.45 8.85 12.29
CA VAL A 177 -3.32 9.99 11.97
C VAL A 177 -4.51 9.55 11.13
N TYR A 178 -4.26 8.86 10.00
CA TYR A 178 -5.33 8.45 9.10
C TYR A 178 -6.19 7.31 9.65
N SER A 179 -5.63 6.42 10.50
CA SER A 179 -6.44 5.42 11.21
C SER A 179 -7.43 6.11 12.15
N ALA A 180 -6.96 7.04 12.97
CA ALA A 180 -7.84 7.80 13.86
C ALA A 180 -8.89 8.60 13.08
N GLN A 181 -8.51 9.22 11.95
CA GLN A 181 -9.44 9.96 11.11
C GLN A 181 -10.52 9.07 10.51
N LEU A 182 -10.18 7.87 10.01
CA LEU A 182 -11.16 6.90 9.52
C LEU A 182 -12.17 6.52 10.62
N GLU A 183 -11.69 6.27 11.83
CA GLU A 183 -12.51 5.84 12.96
C GLU A 183 -13.43 6.93 13.51
N THR A 184 -13.01 8.21 13.46
CA THR A 184 -13.75 9.32 14.08
C THR A 184 -14.55 10.16 13.09
N GLU A 185 -14.08 10.31 11.85
CA GLU A 185 -14.65 11.19 10.83
C GLU A 185 -15.18 10.42 9.62
N GLY A 186 -14.89 9.12 9.53
CA GLY A 186 -15.23 8.29 8.38
C GLY A 186 -14.31 8.49 7.17
N PHE A 187 -14.72 7.94 6.03
CA PHE A 187 -13.86 7.82 4.85
C PHE A 187 -13.78 9.07 3.97
N SER A 188 -14.73 10.02 4.08
CA SER A 188 -14.86 11.14 3.14
C SER A 188 -13.57 11.94 2.95
N LYS A 189 -12.96 12.43 4.04
CA LYS A 189 -11.71 13.22 3.97
C LYS A 189 -10.51 12.40 3.50
N ILE A 190 -10.45 11.11 3.86
CA ILE A 190 -9.43 10.19 3.37
C ILE A 190 -9.58 10.01 1.86
N ARG A 191 -10.82 9.83 1.37
CA ARG A 191 -11.13 9.73 -0.04
C ARG A 191 -10.73 11.00 -0.79
N GLU A 192 -11.10 12.18 -0.30
CA GLU A 192 -10.74 13.46 -0.90
C GLU A 192 -9.22 13.58 -1.02
N ARG A 193 -8.48 13.34 0.08
CA ARG A 193 -7.02 13.41 0.06
C ARG A 193 -6.40 12.38 -0.86
N TRP A 194 -6.94 11.17 -0.89
CA TRP A 194 -6.48 10.12 -1.81
C TRP A 194 -6.70 10.52 -3.27
N GLN A 195 -7.85 11.13 -3.60
CA GLN A 195 -8.15 11.59 -4.95
C GLN A 195 -7.23 12.74 -5.40
N GLU A 196 -6.86 13.65 -4.51
CA GLU A 196 -5.87 14.70 -4.80
C GLU A 196 -4.50 14.13 -5.19
N LEU A 197 -4.09 13.03 -4.59
CA LEU A 197 -2.82 12.36 -4.90
C LEU A 197 -2.95 11.31 -6.01
N SER A 198 -4.15 11.04 -6.49
CA SER A 198 -4.42 10.00 -7.47
C SER A 198 -3.82 10.34 -8.84
N CYS A 199 -3.14 9.37 -9.44
CA CYS A 199 -2.68 9.48 -10.84
C CYS A 199 -3.69 8.96 -11.86
N ILE A 200 -4.86 8.45 -11.43
CA ILE A 200 -5.81 7.75 -12.31
C ILE A 200 -7.07 8.55 -12.63
N ALA A 201 -7.41 9.57 -11.84
CA ALA A 201 -8.62 10.35 -12.04
C ALA A 201 -8.63 11.02 -13.44
N GLY A 202 -9.71 10.83 -14.18
CA GLY A 202 -9.87 11.35 -15.55
C GLY A 202 -9.04 10.62 -16.62
N LYS A 203 -8.38 9.50 -16.27
CA LYS A 203 -7.59 8.71 -17.22
C LYS A 203 -8.39 7.54 -17.77
N ASP A 204 -8.11 7.18 -19.01
CA ASP A 204 -8.62 5.96 -19.62
C ASP A 204 -7.86 4.76 -19.07
N VAL A 205 -8.61 3.80 -18.56
CA VAL A 205 -8.10 2.65 -17.83
C VAL A 205 -8.67 1.34 -18.34
N GLN A 206 -7.92 0.28 -18.11
CA GLN A 206 -8.32 -1.08 -18.33
C GLN A 206 -8.37 -1.82 -16.98
N ILE A 207 -9.48 -2.46 -16.67
CA ILE A 207 -9.59 -3.38 -15.54
C ILE A 207 -9.26 -4.78 -16.03
N VAL A 208 -8.30 -5.42 -15.34
CA VAL A 208 -7.75 -6.72 -15.74
C VAL A 208 -7.93 -7.73 -14.60
N ARG A 209 -8.42 -8.94 -14.92
CA ARG A 209 -8.49 -10.08 -14.02
C ARG A 209 -7.74 -11.26 -14.65
N GLN A 210 -6.81 -11.85 -13.91
CA GLN A 210 -5.99 -13.00 -14.36
C GLN A 210 -5.30 -12.79 -15.73
N GLY A 211 -4.97 -11.53 -16.06
CA GLY A 211 -4.32 -11.18 -17.32
C GLY A 211 -5.28 -10.81 -18.46
N GLU A 212 -6.57 -11.05 -18.30
CA GLU A 212 -7.59 -10.71 -19.29
C GLU A 212 -8.25 -9.36 -18.98
N ALA A 213 -8.49 -8.56 -20.03
CA ALA A 213 -9.23 -7.31 -19.92
C ALA A 213 -10.71 -7.60 -19.70
N LEU A 214 -11.25 -7.07 -18.59
CA LEU A 214 -12.67 -7.18 -18.25
C LEU A 214 -13.47 -5.97 -18.70
N LEU A 215 -12.86 -4.79 -18.61
CA LEU A 215 -13.56 -3.51 -18.78
C LEU A 215 -12.58 -2.44 -19.24
N TYR A 216 -13.05 -1.57 -20.11
CA TYR A 216 -12.40 -0.32 -20.51
C TYR A 216 -13.29 0.86 -20.14
N GLY A 217 -12.70 1.97 -19.76
CA GLY A 217 -13.44 3.20 -19.48
C GLY A 217 -12.55 4.26 -18.84
N THR A 218 -13.15 5.39 -18.48
CA THR A 218 -12.47 6.51 -17.83
C THR A 218 -12.65 6.42 -16.31
N ALA A 219 -11.57 6.42 -15.54
CA ALA A 219 -11.61 6.40 -14.07
C ALA A 219 -12.14 7.74 -13.54
N LEU A 220 -13.24 7.72 -12.81
CA LEU A 220 -13.88 8.94 -12.25
C LEU A 220 -13.37 9.27 -10.84
N GLY A 221 -12.94 8.26 -10.06
CA GLY A 221 -12.52 8.40 -8.67
C GLY A 221 -13.04 7.26 -7.79
N LEU A 222 -13.12 7.49 -6.48
CA LEU A 222 -13.56 6.50 -5.51
C LEU A 222 -14.99 6.75 -5.01
N ALA A 223 -15.75 5.69 -4.86
CA ALA A 223 -17.00 5.68 -4.11
C ALA A 223 -16.75 5.68 -2.58
N ASP A 224 -17.82 5.83 -1.78
CA ASP A 224 -17.74 5.90 -0.31
C ASP A 224 -17.24 4.59 0.36
N ASP A 225 -17.29 3.48 -0.34
CA ASP A 225 -16.77 2.18 0.10
C ASP A 225 -15.39 1.84 -0.49
N GLY A 226 -14.76 2.79 -1.19
CA GLY A 226 -13.45 2.61 -1.82
C GLY A 226 -13.49 1.87 -3.17
N ALA A 227 -14.68 1.56 -3.73
CA ALA A 227 -14.78 1.06 -5.09
C ALA A 227 -14.28 2.12 -6.09
N LEU A 228 -13.54 1.70 -7.10
CA LEU A 228 -13.22 2.57 -8.23
C LEU A 228 -14.46 2.75 -9.11
N LEU A 229 -14.81 3.99 -9.42
CA LEU A 229 -15.85 4.33 -10.37
C LEU A 229 -15.23 4.48 -11.75
N VAL A 230 -15.75 3.74 -12.72
CA VAL A 230 -15.29 3.78 -14.11
C VAL A 230 -16.46 4.10 -15.04
N GLN A 231 -16.35 5.19 -15.79
CA GLN A 231 -17.31 5.52 -16.84
C GLN A 231 -17.03 4.64 -18.06
N THR A 232 -18.02 3.88 -18.45
CA THR A 232 -18.01 3.05 -19.67
C THR A 232 -19.03 3.57 -20.68
N GLU A 233 -19.12 2.94 -21.84
CA GLU A 233 -20.15 3.24 -22.86
C GLU A 233 -21.58 2.96 -22.35
N THR A 234 -21.71 2.00 -21.42
CA THR A 234 -23.02 1.57 -20.90
C THR A 234 -23.40 2.25 -19.57
N GLY A 235 -22.51 3.04 -18.96
CA GLY A 235 -22.75 3.74 -17.71
C GLY A 235 -21.57 3.70 -16.74
N ILE A 236 -21.83 4.02 -15.46
CA ILE A 236 -20.81 4.00 -14.43
C ILE A 236 -20.77 2.61 -13.78
N GLU A 237 -19.60 1.97 -13.88
CA GLU A 237 -19.31 0.70 -13.23
C GLU A 237 -18.55 0.90 -11.93
N ARG A 238 -18.87 0.06 -10.92
CA ARG A 238 -18.22 0.05 -9.59
C ARG A 238 -17.30 -1.15 -9.47
N ILE A 239 -16.02 -0.90 -9.34
CA ILE A 239 -14.99 -1.93 -9.34
C ILE A 239 -14.40 -2.07 -7.93
N MET A 240 -14.60 -3.23 -7.30
CA MET A 240 -13.96 -3.57 -6.04
C MET A 240 -12.52 -4.07 -6.27
N ALA A 241 -11.62 -3.79 -5.32
CA ALA A 241 -10.19 -4.11 -5.45
C ALA A 241 -9.88 -5.62 -5.57
N GLY A 242 -10.68 -6.50 -5.00
CA GLY A 242 -10.59 -7.96 -4.99
C GLY A 242 -9.45 -8.59 -5.82
N ASP A 243 -9.81 -9.32 -6.83
CA ASP A 243 -8.91 -10.07 -7.74
C ASP A 243 -8.55 -9.32 -9.03
N VAL A 244 -8.80 -8.02 -9.09
CA VAL A 244 -8.53 -7.20 -10.28
C VAL A 244 -7.30 -6.31 -10.15
N SER A 245 -6.74 -5.93 -11.29
CA SER A 245 -5.66 -4.95 -11.44
C SER A 245 -6.09 -3.85 -12.39
N LEU A 246 -5.52 -2.66 -12.20
CA LEU A 246 -5.74 -1.52 -13.09
C LEU A 246 -4.51 -1.31 -13.99
N ARG A 247 -4.77 -1.03 -15.26
CA ARG A 247 -3.77 -0.71 -16.28
C ARG A 247 -4.17 0.58 -17.00
N ALA A 248 -3.22 1.21 -17.70
CA ALA A 248 -3.51 2.20 -18.70
C ALA A 248 -4.30 1.58 -19.87
N ALA A 249 -4.96 2.39 -20.69
CA ALA A 249 -5.77 1.90 -21.81
C ALA A 249 -4.97 1.05 -22.82
N ASP A 250 -3.67 1.33 -22.97
CA ASP A 250 -2.73 0.56 -23.81
C ASP A 250 -2.23 -0.74 -23.14
N GLY A 251 -2.72 -1.07 -21.93
CA GLY A 251 -2.27 -2.20 -21.13
C GLY A 251 -1.01 -1.96 -20.30
N GLY A 252 -0.40 -0.77 -20.40
CA GLY A 252 0.77 -0.37 -19.66
C GLY A 252 0.54 -0.28 -18.15
N TYR A 253 1.63 -0.28 -17.38
CA TYR A 253 1.55 -0.10 -15.92
C TYR A 253 1.41 1.37 -15.53
N ALA A 254 2.10 2.27 -16.23
CA ALA A 254 2.02 3.72 -16.03
C ALA A 254 0.71 4.29 -16.57
N LEU A 255 0.24 5.39 -15.99
CA LEU A 255 -0.97 6.13 -16.38
C LEU A 255 -0.63 7.58 -16.64
#